data_f25513f3389c11fcdd2973ac51a8633d
#
_entry.id   f25513f3389c11fcdd2973ac51a8633d
#
_cell.length_a   1.000
_cell.length_b   1.000
_cell.length_c   1.000
_cell.angle_alpha   90.00
_cell.angle_beta   90.00
_cell.angle_gamma   90.00
#
_symmetry.space_group_name_H-M   'P 1'
#
loop_
_entity.id
_entity.type
_entity.pdbx_description
1 polymer ?
#
loop_
_entity_poly.entity_id
_entity_poly.type
_entity_poly.pdbx_seq_one_letter_code
_entity_poly.pdbx_strand_id
1 'polypeptide(L)'
;MTYRYLILLMFISGCLSIRAQTVSKFELAVTAIKWFERLHGPSSYPYVGYGHRLKHGEKLSWRMSERKADALLRKDLQGLCAVFRGFGRDSLLLATLAYNVGAARLLGYGKIPQSRLVSKLKRGDRNIYKEYVTFRCWNGKVIPSIELRRKVEFLLLYEQ
;
A
#
# COMPACT_ATOMS: atom_id res chain seq x y z
N MET A 1 -0.12 6.62 60.34
CA MET A 1 0.73 6.80 59.11
C MET A 1 0.43 5.77 57.97
N THR A 2 -0.62 4.99 58.00
CA THR A 2 -0.86 3.85 57.11
C THR A 2 -1.85 4.11 55.94
N TYR A 3 -2.66 5.17 55.98
CA TYR A 3 -3.68 5.42 54.95
C TYR A 3 -3.14 6.14 53.69
N ARG A 4 -2.03 6.84 53.76
CA ARG A 4 -1.46 7.59 52.63
C ARG A 4 -0.80 6.67 51.57
N TYR A 5 -0.36 5.50 51.95
CA TYR A 5 0.26 4.52 51.03
C TYR A 5 -0.77 3.64 50.32
N LEU A 6 -1.96 3.46 50.90
CA LEU A 6 -3.02 2.68 50.26
C LEU A 6 -3.64 3.44 49.08
N ILE A 7 -3.73 4.77 49.16
CA ILE A 7 -4.26 5.61 48.05
C ILE A 7 -3.25 5.68 46.89
N LEU A 8 -1.94 5.68 47.18
CA LEU A 8 -0.90 5.67 46.15
C LEU A 8 -0.84 4.35 45.38
N LEU A 9 -1.14 3.22 46.00
CA LEU A 9 -1.20 1.90 45.39
C LEU A 9 -2.45 1.73 44.50
N MET A 10 -3.58 2.38 44.80
CA MET A 10 -4.76 2.38 43.96
C MET A 10 -4.60 3.22 42.69
N PHE A 11 -3.76 4.26 42.69
CA PHE A 11 -3.43 5.03 41.48
C PHE A 11 -2.44 4.35 40.55
N ILE A 12 -1.63 3.42 41.02
CA ILE A 12 -0.69 2.65 40.22
C ILE A 12 -1.39 1.43 39.58
N SER A 13 -2.50 0.95 40.13
CA SER A 13 -3.31 -0.15 39.59
C SER A 13 -4.30 0.28 38.52
N GLY A 14 -4.53 1.60 38.32
CA GLY A 14 -5.16 2.19 37.16
C GLY A 14 -4.22 2.14 35.96
N CYS A 15 -3.65 0.95 35.73
CA CYS A 15 -2.68 0.67 34.69
C CYS A 15 -3.28 1.06 33.35
N LEU A 16 -2.69 2.06 32.72
CA LEU A 16 -2.77 2.37 31.33
C LEU A 16 -2.71 1.05 30.52
N SER A 17 -3.85 0.46 30.26
CA SER A 17 -4.03 -0.44 29.15
C SER A 17 -3.91 0.41 27.88
N ILE A 18 -2.68 0.79 27.54
CA ILE A 18 -2.34 1.22 26.21
C ILE A 18 -2.61 -0.04 25.37
N ARG A 19 -3.85 -0.19 24.91
CA ARG A 19 -4.13 -1.09 23.80
C ARG A 19 -3.27 -0.56 22.67
N ALA A 20 -2.15 -1.17 22.44
CA ALA A 20 -1.40 -1.00 21.22
C ALA A 20 -2.38 -1.33 20.11
N GLN A 21 -2.95 -0.30 19.50
CA GLN A 21 -3.87 -0.43 18.39
C GLN A 21 -3.03 -0.94 17.24
N THR A 22 -3.11 -2.24 16.96
CA THR A 22 -2.37 -2.85 15.84
C THR A 22 -2.85 -2.18 14.56
N VAL A 23 -1.98 -1.39 13.94
CA VAL A 23 -2.25 -0.74 12.67
C VAL A 23 -2.53 -1.83 11.64
N SER A 24 -3.68 -1.76 10.96
CA SER A 24 -4.01 -2.77 9.96
C SER A 24 -3.02 -2.72 8.79
N LYS A 25 -2.77 -3.85 8.12
CA LYS A 25 -1.93 -3.89 6.92
C LYS A 25 -2.43 -2.95 5.82
N PHE A 26 -3.74 -2.75 5.72
CA PHE A 26 -4.31 -1.79 4.79
C PHE A 26 -3.86 -0.35 5.09
N GLU A 27 -3.82 0.05 6.37
CA GLU A 27 -3.31 1.36 6.77
C GLU A 27 -1.80 1.49 6.51
N LEU A 28 -1.04 0.42 6.70
CA LEU A 28 0.39 0.40 6.34
C LEU A 28 0.58 0.59 4.83
N ALA A 29 -0.24 -0.07 4.00
CA ALA A 29 -0.22 0.10 2.54
C ALA A 29 -0.57 1.53 2.13
N VAL A 30 -1.64 2.11 2.68
CA VAL A 30 -2.04 3.51 2.45
C VAL A 30 -0.92 4.46 2.82
N THR A 31 -0.31 4.28 4.00
CA THR A 31 0.81 5.11 4.48
C THR A 31 2.02 5.00 3.56
N ALA A 32 2.39 3.79 3.14
CA ALA A 32 3.51 3.57 2.22
C ALA A 32 3.25 4.25 0.86
N ILE A 33 2.04 4.11 0.29
CA ILE A 33 1.70 4.77 -0.97
C ILE A 33 1.80 6.29 -0.80
N LYS A 34 1.20 6.89 0.23
CA LYS A 34 1.27 8.34 0.51
C LYS A 34 2.71 8.84 0.62
N TRP A 35 3.57 8.06 1.27
CA TRP A 35 4.98 8.41 1.44
C TRP A 35 5.73 8.48 0.11
N PHE A 36 5.52 7.51 -0.78
CA PHE A 36 6.26 7.43 -2.06
C PHE A 36 5.65 8.28 -3.16
N GLU A 37 4.32 8.40 -3.25
CA GLU A 37 3.66 9.20 -4.29
C GLU A 37 3.61 10.68 -3.94
N ARG A 38 3.48 11.04 -2.65
CA ARG A 38 3.17 12.39 -2.18
C ARG A 38 1.88 12.94 -2.81
N LEU A 39 1.46 14.12 -2.40
CA LEU A 39 0.29 14.76 -3.00
C LEU A 39 0.68 15.42 -4.32
N HIS A 40 0.03 15.04 -5.40
CA HIS A 40 0.32 15.50 -6.74
C HIS A 40 -0.16 16.94 -6.96
N GLY A 41 0.72 17.75 -7.55
CA GLY A 41 0.45 19.14 -7.97
C GLY A 41 0.04 19.23 -9.46
N PRO A 42 -0.06 20.47 -9.99
CA PRO A 42 -0.51 20.73 -11.36
C PRO A 42 0.38 20.09 -12.44
N SER A 43 1.69 19.98 -12.18
CA SER A 43 2.66 19.38 -13.12
C SER A 43 2.52 17.87 -13.27
N SER A 44 1.75 17.22 -12.40
CA SER A 44 1.55 15.75 -12.44
C SER A 44 0.37 15.33 -13.33
N TYR A 45 -0.35 16.28 -13.97
CA TYR A 45 -1.48 15.95 -14.83
C TYR A 45 -1.12 14.85 -15.85
N PRO A 46 -1.94 13.82 -16.06
CA PRO A 46 -3.32 13.63 -15.59
C PRO A 46 -3.45 12.90 -14.24
N TYR A 47 -2.44 12.95 -13.37
CA TYR A 47 -2.50 12.33 -12.05
C TYR A 47 -2.88 13.36 -11.00
N VAL A 48 -3.79 12.98 -10.07
CA VAL A 48 -4.28 13.82 -8.98
C VAL A 48 -4.22 13.05 -7.65
N GLY A 49 -4.32 13.79 -6.54
CA GLY A 49 -4.26 13.18 -5.21
C GLY A 49 -2.96 12.44 -4.97
N TYR A 50 -3.00 11.21 -4.55
CA TYR A 50 -1.83 10.35 -4.33
C TYR A 50 -1.60 9.39 -5.52
N GLY A 51 -1.71 9.88 -6.75
CA GLY A 51 -1.39 9.10 -7.95
C GLY A 51 -2.61 8.53 -8.68
N HIS A 52 -3.84 8.99 -8.37
CA HIS A 52 -5.02 8.62 -9.15
C HIS A 52 -4.92 9.20 -10.56
N ARG A 53 -4.94 8.33 -11.57
CA ARG A 53 -4.99 8.75 -12.97
C ARG A 53 -6.43 9.07 -13.37
N LEU A 54 -6.66 10.31 -13.77
CA LEU A 54 -7.98 10.77 -14.24
C LEU A 54 -8.48 9.92 -15.43
N LYS A 55 -9.71 9.48 -15.32
CA LYS A 55 -10.44 8.79 -16.40
C LYS A 55 -11.27 9.80 -17.19
N HIS A 56 -11.66 9.41 -18.40
CA HIS A 56 -12.54 10.24 -19.20
C HIS A 56 -13.83 10.57 -18.44
N GLY A 57 -14.19 11.86 -18.40
CA GLY A 57 -15.38 12.35 -17.70
C GLY A 57 -15.24 12.56 -16.19
N GLU A 58 -14.13 12.19 -15.56
CA GLU A 58 -13.92 12.48 -14.14
C GLU A 58 -13.63 13.97 -13.89
N LYS A 59 -14.43 14.58 -12.99
CA LYS A 59 -14.30 16.00 -12.60
C LYS A 59 -13.50 16.14 -11.31
N LEU A 60 -12.28 15.58 -11.28
CA LEU A 60 -11.37 15.72 -10.16
C LEU A 60 -10.27 16.73 -10.50
N SER A 61 -9.75 17.41 -9.48
CA SER A 61 -8.70 18.41 -9.63
C SER A 61 -7.54 18.14 -8.68
N TRP A 62 -6.33 18.51 -9.10
CA TRP A 62 -5.15 18.51 -8.23
C TRP A 62 -5.32 19.41 -6.98
N ARG A 63 -6.26 20.38 -7.02
CA ARG A 63 -6.60 21.26 -5.87
C ARG A 63 -7.48 20.59 -4.82
N MET A 64 -7.73 19.26 -4.92
CA MET A 64 -8.51 18.58 -3.89
C MET A 64 -7.82 18.64 -2.52
N SER A 65 -8.62 18.65 -1.45
CA SER A 65 -8.08 18.57 -0.10
C SER A 65 -7.39 17.21 0.15
N GLU A 66 -6.42 17.18 1.07
CA GLU A 66 -5.73 15.95 1.44
C GLU A 66 -6.71 14.85 1.88
N ARG A 67 -7.77 15.21 2.62
CA ARG A 67 -8.84 14.27 3.01
C ARG A 67 -9.54 13.64 1.81
N LYS A 68 -9.80 14.43 0.75
CA LYS A 68 -10.39 13.90 -0.48
C LYS A 68 -9.40 13.00 -1.24
N ALA A 69 -8.14 13.40 -1.28
CA ALA A 69 -7.07 12.60 -1.89
C ALA A 69 -6.86 11.26 -1.17
N ASP A 70 -6.90 11.25 0.16
CA ASP A 70 -6.82 10.02 0.98
C ASP A 70 -8.02 9.10 0.73
N ALA A 71 -9.23 9.64 0.72
CA ALA A 71 -10.44 8.85 0.43
C ALA A 71 -10.39 8.24 -1.00
N LEU A 72 -9.88 8.99 -1.97
CA LEU A 72 -9.71 8.52 -3.35
C LEU A 72 -8.67 7.40 -3.44
N LEU A 73 -7.51 7.56 -2.80
CA LEU A 73 -6.49 6.52 -2.70
C LEU A 73 -7.05 5.23 -2.10
N ARG A 74 -7.79 5.33 -0.98
CA ARG A 74 -8.41 4.16 -0.34
C ARG A 74 -9.38 3.45 -1.26
N LYS A 75 -10.24 4.19 -1.95
CA LYS A 75 -11.18 3.66 -2.94
C LYS A 75 -10.44 2.92 -4.07
N ASP A 76 -9.39 3.51 -4.62
CA ASP A 76 -8.61 2.89 -5.69
C ASP A 76 -7.90 1.62 -5.21
N LEU A 77 -7.29 1.66 -4.02
CA LEU A 77 -6.60 0.51 -3.45
C LEU A 77 -7.59 -0.63 -3.13
N GLN A 78 -8.78 -0.32 -2.59
CA GLN A 78 -9.84 -1.31 -2.38
C GLN A 78 -10.30 -1.95 -3.69
N GLY A 79 -10.46 -1.14 -4.75
CA GLY A 79 -10.75 -1.63 -6.08
C GLY A 79 -9.69 -2.61 -6.61
N LEU A 80 -8.42 -2.29 -6.39
CA LEU A 80 -7.31 -3.18 -6.75
C LEU A 80 -7.29 -4.46 -5.88
N CYS A 81 -7.57 -4.36 -4.57
CA CYS A 81 -7.72 -5.55 -3.72
C CYS A 81 -8.83 -6.49 -4.24
N ALA A 82 -9.93 -5.93 -4.73
CA ALA A 82 -10.99 -6.74 -5.34
C ALA A 82 -10.53 -7.45 -6.63
N VAL A 83 -9.70 -6.80 -7.46
CA VAL A 83 -9.08 -7.43 -8.65
C VAL A 83 -8.19 -8.61 -8.25
N PHE A 84 -7.45 -8.50 -7.16
CA PHE A 84 -6.52 -9.52 -6.69
C PHE A 84 -7.10 -10.45 -5.61
N ARG A 85 -8.40 -10.39 -5.30
CA ARG A 85 -9.02 -11.17 -4.21
C ARG A 85 -8.75 -12.67 -4.29
N GLY A 86 -8.60 -13.22 -5.49
CA GLY A 86 -8.29 -14.64 -5.70
C GLY A 86 -6.90 -15.07 -5.20
N PHE A 87 -6.05 -14.13 -4.80
CA PHE A 87 -4.73 -14.42 -4.21
C PHE A 87 -4.76 -14.44 -2.67
N GLY A 88 -5.94 -14.37 -2.05
CA GLY A 88 -6.11 -14.47 -0.60
C GLY A 88 -5.26 -13.44 0.15
N ARG A 89 -4.39 -13.90 1.04
CA ARG A 89 -3.51 -13.04 1.86
C ARG A 89 -2.56 -12.15 1.05
N ASP A 90 -2.25 -12.48 -0.19
CA ASP A 90 -1.39 -11.70 -1.07
C ASP A 90 -2.14 -10.60 -1.85
N SER A 91 -3.47 -10.52 -1.71
CA SER A 91 -4.30 -9.53 -2.42
C SER A 91 -3.81 -8.11 -2.20
N LEU A 92 -3.55 -7.73 -0.95
CA LEU A 92 -3.13 -6.37 -0.61
C LEU A 92 -1.71 -6.07 -1.10
N LEU A 93 -0.78 -7.02 -0.99
CA LEU A 93 0.57 -6.89 -1.51
C LEU A 93 0.56 -6.64 -3.03
N LEU A 94 -0.22 -7.44 -3.77
CA LEU A 94 -0.36 -7.30 -5.23
C LEU A 94 -1.10 -6.01 -5.61
N ALA A 95 -2.15 -5.63 -4.87
CA ALA A 95 -2.87 -4.38 -5.08
C ALA A 95 -1.97 -3.16 -4.89
N THR A 96 -1.13 -3.15 -3.85
CA THR A 96 -0.17 -2.08 -3.57
C THR A 96 0.86 -1.95 -4.68
N LEU A 97 1.40 -3.06 -5.18
CA LEU A 97 2.28 -3.07 -6.34
C LEU A 97 1.56 -2.56 -7.59
N ALA A 98 0.35 -3.06 -7.85
CA ALA A 98 -0.46 -2.69 -9.01
C ALA A 98 -0.86 -1.21 -9.01
N TYR A 99 -1.01 -0.58 -7.84
CA TYR A 99 -1.28 0.85 -7.72
C TYR A 99 -0.22 1.69 -8.43
N ASN A 100 1.04 1.26 -8.39
CA ASN A 100 2.15 1.95 -9.05
C ASN A 100 2.41 1.45 -10.49
N VAL A 101 2.38 0.13 -10.72
CA VAL A 101 2.80 -0.43 -12.02
C VAL A 101 1.63 -0.80 -12.94
N GLY A 102 0.39 -0.79 -12.43
CA GLY A 102 -0.81 -1.21 -13.14
C GLY A 102 -1.06 -2.72 -13.06
N ALA A 103 -2.33 -3.12 -12.87
CA ALA A 103 -2.74 -4.52 -12.75
C ALA A 103 -2.39 -5.36 -14.00
N ALA A 104 -2.46 -4.77 -15.19
CA ALA A 104 -2.15 -5.44 -16.44
C ALA A 104 -0.69 -5.95 -16.50
N ARG A 105 0.27 -5.23 -15.89
CA ARG A 105 1.67 -5.69 -15.82
C ARG A 105 1.86 -6.91 -14.91
N LEU A 106 0.94 -7.14 -13.99
CA LEU A 106 0.98 -8.30 -13.10
C LEU A 106 0.21 -9.48 -13.69
N LEU A 107 -1.04 -9.24 -14.08
CA LEU A 107 -1.96 -10.29 -14.53
C LEU A 107 -1.75 -10.71 -15.99
N GLY A 108 -1.13 -9.84 -16.78
CA GLY A 108 -1.11 -9.93 -18.23
C GLY A 108 -2.37 -9.33 -18.85
N TYR A 109 -2.23 -8.70 -20.03
CA TYR A 109 -3.37 -8.22 -20.82
C TYR A 109 -2.94 -7.98 -22.28
N GLY A 110 -3.69 -8.49 -23.22
CA GLY A 110 -3.38 -8.39 -24.65
C GLY A 110 -1.99 -8.99 -24.96
N LYS A 111 -1.03 -8.16 -25.40
CA LYS A 111 0.35 -8.57 -25.69
C LYS A 111 1.26 -8.57 -24.46
N ILE A 112 0.77 -8.09 -23.31
CA ILE A 112 1.55 -8.08 -22.05
C ILE A 112 1.44 -9.45 -21.38
N PRO A 113 2.52 -10.22 -21.23
CA PRO A 113 2.47 -11.52 -20.58
C PRO A 113 2.22 -11.37 -19.06
N GLN A 114 1.66 -12.41 -18.46
CA GLN A 114 1.55 -12.52 -17.00
C GLN A 114 2.96 -12.51 -16.37
N SER A 115 3.09 -11.77 -15.28
CA SER A 115 4.37 -11.65 -14.57
C SER A 115 4.79 -12.96 -13.90
N ARG A 116 6.11 -13.16 -13.75
CA ARG A 116 6.68 -14.29 -13.00
C ARG A 116 6.19 -14.31 -11.54
N LEU A 117 6.02 -13.13 -10.92
CA LEU A 117 5.47 -12.98 -9.58
C LEU A 117 4.11 -13.68 -9.46
N VAL A 118 3.17 -13.32 -10.32
CA VAL A 118 1.82 -13.90 -10.33
C VAL A 118 1.87 -15.39 -10.69
N SER A 119 2.72 -15.78 -11.64
CA SER A 119 2.89 -17.19 -12.02
C SER A 119 3.40 -18.05 -10.86
N LYS A 120 4.33 -17.54 -10.03
CA LYS A 120 4.81 -18.22 -8.81
C LYS A 120 3.70 -18.39 -7.80
N LEU A 121 3.00 -17.30 -7.46
CA LEU A 121 1.89 -17.34 -6.50
C LEU A 121 0.77 -18.32 -6.91
N LYS A 122 0.43 -18.38 -8.19
CA LYS A 122 -0.56 -19.35 -8.71
C LYS A 122 -0.15 -20.80 -8.54
N ARG A 123 1.16 -21.09 -8.47
CA ARG A 123 1.69 -22.44 -8.19
C ARG A 123 1.94 -22.70 -6.71
N GLY A 124 1.57 -21.77 -5.83
CA GLY A 124 1.85 -21.87 -4.40
C GLY A 124 3.29 -21.55 -3.98
N ASP A 125 4.15 -21.09 -4.91
CA ASP A 125 5.52 -20.73 -4.59
C ASP A 125 5.56 -19.37 -3.88
N ARG A 126 5.93 -19.41 -2.60
CA ARG A 126 5.98 -18.24 -1.72
C ARG A 126 7.32 -17.51 -1.75
N ASN A 127 8.35 -18.06 -2.39
CA ASN A 127 9.66 -17.40 -2.54
C ASN A 127 9.61 -16.35 -3.66
N ILE A 128 8.90 -15.23 -3.40
CA ILE A 128 8.55 -14.21 -4.40
C ILE A 128 9.28 -12.87 -4.24
N TYR A 129 10.16 -12.73 -3.24
CA TYR A 129 10.86 -11.47 -2.97
C TYR A 129 11.60 -10.94 -4.20
N LYS A 130 12.38 -11.81 -4.86
CA LYS A 130 13.14 -11.41 -6.05
C LYS A 130 12.25 -10.89 -7.16
N GLU A 131 11.15 -11.60 -7.45
CA GLU A 131 10.17 -11.21 -8.47
C GLU A 131 9.47 -9.90 -8.13
N TYR A 132 9.13 -9.68 -6.84
CA TYR A 132 8.51 -8.44 -6.40
C TYR A 132 9.45 -7.25 -6.58
N VAL A 133 10.70 -7.37 -6.20
CA VAL A 133 11.69 -6.29 -6.30
C VAL A 133 12.11 -6.00 -7.75
N THR A 134 11.87 -6.91 -8.72
CA THR A 134 12.15 -6.61 -10.15
C THR A 134 11.32 -5.45 -10.71
N PHE A 135 10.20 -5.10 -10.10
CA PHE A 135 9.37 -3.94 -10.49
C PHE A 135 9.99 -2.59 -10.05
N ARG A 136 11.28 -2.43 -10.24
CA ARG A 136 12.10 -1.28 -9.83
C ARG A 136 12.69 -0.47 -10.98
N CYS A 137 12.35 -0.83 -12.23
CA CYS A 137 12.95 -0.18 -13.40
C CYS A 137 11.98 0.83 -14.04
N TRP A 138 12.56 1.91 -14.55
CA TRP A 138 11.91 2.87 -15.44
C TRP A 138 12.77 3.03 -16.69
N ASN A 139 12.18 2.90 -17.87
CA ASN A 139 12.90 2.94 -19.17
C ASN A 139 14.16 2.04 -19.18
N GLY A 140 14.04 0.82 -18.65
CA GLY A 140 15.12 -0.17 -18.61
C GLY A 140 16.20 0.10 -17.53
N LYS A 141 16.14 1.22 -16.82
CA LYS A 141 17.10 1.56 -15.76
C LYS A 141 16.52 1.30 -14.38
N VAL A 142 17.35 0.77 -13.48
CA VAL A 142 16.99 0.63 -12.06
C VAL A 142 16.91 2.01 -11.43
N ILE A 143 15.80 2.29 -10.74
CA ILE A 143 15.58 3.54 -10.01
C ILE A 143 15.67 3.24 -8.50
N PRO A 144 16.67 3.78 -7.78
CA PRO A 144 16.88 3.45 -6.36
C PRO A 144 15.67 3.73 -5.45
N SER A 145 14.94 4.82 -5.69
CA SER A 145 13.74 5.15 -4.92
C SER A 145 12.59 4.16 -5.14
N ILE A 146 12.45 3.64 -6.37
CA ILE A 146 11.45 2.61 -6.68
C ILE A 146 11.90 1.26 -6.07
N GLU A 147 13.18 0.94 -6.07
CA GLU A 147 13.69 -0.26 -5.41
C GLU A 147 13.44 -0.20 -3.90
N LEU A 148 13.73 0.93 -3.25
CA LEU A 148 13.43 1.14 -1.83
C LEU A 148 11.93 0.95 -1.56
N ARG A 149 11.08 1.53 -2.39
CA ARG A 149 9.63 1.35 -2.30
C ARG A 149 9.24 -0.13 -2.33
N ARG A 150 9.76 -0.92 -3.27
CA ARG A 150 9.46 -2.37 -3.35
C ARG A 150 9.88 -3.12 -2.09
N LYS A 151 11.06 -2.79 -1.55
CA LYS A 151 11.56 -3.41 -0.31
C LYS A 151 10.68 -3.09 0.89
N VAL A 152 10.28 -1.82 1.04
CA VAL A 152 9.39 -1.37 2.12
C VAL A 152 8.01 -2.00 2.01
N GLU A 153 7.38 -1.95 0.83
CA GLU A 153 6.06 -2.57 0.58
C GLU A 153 6.08 -4.07 0.91
N PHE A 154 7.12 -4.78 0.46
CA PHE A 154 7.25 -6.21 0.74
C PHE A 154 7.41 -6.49 2.24
N LEU A 155 8.27 -5.76 2.93
CA LEU A 155 8.49 -5.90 4.37
C LEU A 155 7.21 -5.68 5.19
N LEU A 156 6.41 -4.68 4.81
CA LEU A 156 5.21 -4.31 5.55
C LEU A 156 4.03 -5.25 5.28
N LEU A 157 3.92 -5.81 4.07
CA LEU A 157 2.68 -6.41 3.60
C LEU A 157 2.78 -7.92 3.33
N TYR A 158 3.98 -8.45 3.08
CA TYR A 158 4.15 -9.87 2.83
C TYR A 158 3.91 -10.70 4.09
N GLU A 159 3.19 -11.81 3.93
CA GLU A 159 2.95 -12.82 4.97
C GLU A 159 3.64 -14.13 4.58
N GLN A 160 4.38 -14.71 5.48
CA GLN A 160 5.01 -16.02 5.30
C GLN A 160 3.99 -17.16 5.29
#